data_67da7f0ac260c1777112d8d953a4ad96
#
_entry.id   67da7f0ac260c1777112d8d953a4ad96
#
_cell.length_a   1.000
_cell.length_b   1.000
_cell.length_c   1.000
_cell.angle_alpha   90.00
_cell.angle_beta   90.00
_cell.angle_gamma   90.00
#
_symmetry.space_group_name_H-M   'P 1'
#
loop_
_entity.id
_entity.type
_entity.pdbx_description
1 polymer ?
#
loop_
_entity_poly.entity_id
_entity_poly.type
_entity_poly.pdbx_seq_one_letter_code
_entity_poly.pdbx_strand_id
1 'polypeptide(L)'
;MDTPSGINLSLGGSDVKSALKTLTGALAGKTVCVQTATIHQNFLESGLMGKVNVRTYKTQDEVNLDLEAGRIDAALAAAVAFTDYAEKSGKAVVLTGPTFAGGDFGNGVGVGIRKSDQKLLNDFNRAIDKARDEGIISKLAIKWFGFDASM
;
A
#
# COMPACT_ATOMS: atom_id res chain seq x y z
N MET A 1 10.75 -23.73 -16.02
CA MET A 1 9.95 -23.12 -14.94
C MET A 1 9.88 -21.65 -15.28
N ASP A 2 8.78 -21.25 -15.88
CA ASP A 2 8.60 -19.88 -16.33
C ASP A 2 8.42 -18.98 -15.11
N THR A 3 9.30 -18.00 -14.98
CA THR A 3 9.16 -16.90 -14.03
C THR A 3 7.83 -16.21 -14.31
N PRO A 4 6.95 -16.00 -13.31
CA PRO A 4 5.76 -15.19 -13.56
C PRO A 4 6.24 -13.85 -14.08
N SER A 5 5.77 -13.47 -15.27
CA SER A 5 6.06 -12.17 -15.87
C SER A 5 5.44 -11.10 -14.98
N GLY A 6 6.19 -10.70 -13.96
CA GLY A 6 5.83 -9.55 -13.12
C GLY A 6 5.79 -8.32 -14.00
N ILE A 7 4.66 -7.65 -14.04
CA ILE A 7 4.54 -6.34 -14.68
C ILE A 7 5.41 -5.38 -13.86
N ASN A 8 6.60 -5.07 -14.38
CA ASN A 8 7.54 -4.16 -13.74
C ASN A 8 7.06 -2.72 -14.00
N LEU A 9 6.25 -2.20 -13.11
CA LEU A 9 5.80 -0.82 -13.14
C LEU A 9 6.78 0.01 -12.31
N SER A 10 7.47 0.93 -12.96
CA SER A 10 8.50 1.76 -12.33
C SER A 10 7.97 2.50 -11.09
N LEU A 11 8.72 2.41 -10.01
CA LEU A 11 8.53 3.13 -8.75
C LEU A 11 8.79 4.63 -8.96
N GLY A 12 7.79 5.34 -9.45
CA GLY A 12 7.79 6.80 -9.48
C GLY A 12 6.45 7.26 -8.93
N GLY A 13 6.44 8.22 -8.02
CA GLY A 13 5.20 8.74 -7.44
C GLY A 13 4.27 9.23 -8.56
N SER A 14 3.24 8.44 -8.83
CA SER A 14 2.22 8.77 -9.84
C SER A 14 1.04 9.43 -9.14
N ASP A 15 0.41 10.41 -9.79
CA ASP A 15 -0.88 10.87 -9.33
C ASP A 15 -1.92 9.75 -9.41
N VAL A 16 -2.96 9.83 -8.59
CA VAL A 16 -4.00 8.79 -8.47
C VAL A 16 -4.67 8.48 -9.82
N LYS A 17 -4.82 9.45 -10.73
CA LYS A 17 -5.45 9.24 -12.04
C LYS A 17 -4.57 8.41 -12.96
N SER A 18 -3.27 8.71 -12.99
CA SER A 18 -2.29 7.93 -13.76
C SER A 18 -2.17 6.51 -13.23
N ALA A 19 -2.16 6.34 -11.89
CA ALA A 19 -2.17 5.04 -11.24
C ALA A 19 -3.42 4.23 -11.60
N LEU A 20 -4.62 4.84 -11.55
CA LEU A 20 -5.88 4.21 -11.95
C LEU A 20 -5.87 3.73 -13.41
N LYS A 21 -5.36 4.55 -14.33
CA LYS A 21 -5.26 4.18 -15.74
C LYS A 21 -4.38 2.95 -15.94
N THR A 22 -3.22 2.93 -15.30
CA THR A 22 -2.27 1.82 -15.36
C THR A 22 -2.86 0.55 -14.77
N LEU A 23 -3.44 0.64 -13.56
CA LEU A 23 -4.06 -0.51 -12.89
C LEU A 23 -5.27 -1.03 -13.66
N THR A 24 -6.11 -0.16 -14.22
CA THR A 24 -7.24 -0.56 -15.05
C THR A 24 -6.80 -1.41 -16.25
N GLY A 25 -5.73 -1.01 -16.93
CA GLY A 25 -5.21 -1.78 -18.06
C GLY A 25 -4.60 -3.12 -17.66
N ALA A 26 -3.83 -3.14 -16.59
CA ALA A 26 -3.11 -4.32 -16.15
C ALA A 26 -4.01 -5.37 -15.45
N LEU A 27 -5.06 -4.92 -14.76
CA LEU A 27 -5.90 -5.75 -13.91
C LEU A 27 -7.30 -6.00 -14.47
N ALA A 28 -7.57 -5.60 -15.71
CA ALA A 28 -8.89 -5.79 -16.33
C ALA A 28 -9.33 -7.27 -16.27
N GLY A 29 -10.51 -7.52 -15.71
CA GLY A 29 -11.08 -8.87 -15.55
C GLY A 29 -10.42 -9.74 -14.49
N LYS A 30 -9.36 -9.27 -13.83
CA LYS A 30 -8.65 -9.98 -12.77
C LYS A 30 -9.38 -9.90 -11.43
N THR A 31 -9.09 -10.86 -10.55
CA THR A 31 -9.55 -10.83 -9.16
C THR A 31 -8.51 -10.10 -8.31
N VAL A 32 -8.90 -8.93 -7.81
CA VAL A 32 -8.05 -8.09 -6.96
C VAL A 32 -8.61 -8.08 -5.55
N CYS A 33 -7.77 -8.43 -4.59
CA CYS A 33 -8.17 -8.57 -3.21
C CYS A 33 -7.67 -7.44 -2.32
N VAL A 34 -8.39 -7.23 -1.23
CA VAL A 34 -8.11 -6.17 -0.27
C VAL A 34 -8.66 -6.53 1.11
N GLN A 35 -8.02 -6.03 2.15
CA GLN A 35 -8.59 -6.13 3.49
C GLN A 35 -9.80 -5.19 3.61
N THR A 36 -10.89 -5.71 4.19
CA THR A 36 -12.13 -4.96 4.40
C THR A 36 -11.93 -3.76 5.35
N ALA A 37 -12.78 -2.75 5.20
CA ALA A 37 -12.76 -1.52 6.00
C ALA A 37 -11.43 -0.72 5.92
N THR A 38 -10.75 -0.80 4.79
CA THR A 38 -9.52 -0.04 4.52
C THR A 38 -9.74 1.02 3.44
N ILE A 39 -8.87 2.01 3.41
CA ILE A 39 -8.82 3.00 2.32
C ILE A 39 -8.55 2.34 0.96
N HIS A 40 -7.83 1.21 0.95
CA HIS A 40 -7.54 0.43 -0.25
C HIS A 40 -8.82 -0.20 -0.83
N GLN A 41 -9.74 -0.67 0.03
CA GLN A 41 -11.05 -1.15 -0.42
C GLN A 41 -11.83 -0.01 -1.08
N ASN A 42 -11.94 1.15 -0.42
CA ASN A 42 -12.64 2.31 -0.98
C ASN A 42 -12.09 2.71 -2.34
N PHE A 43 -10.75 2.70 -2.48
CA PHE A 43 -10.09 3.01 -3.75
C PHE A 43 -10.44 2.01 -4.87
N LEU A 44 -10.41 0.71 -4.58
CA LEU A 44 -10.79 -0.30 -5.57
C LEU A 44 -12.27 -0.16 -5.99
N GLU A 45 -13.14 0.03 -5.03
CA GLU A 45 -14.58 0.14 -5.27
C GLU A 45 -14.93 1.44 -6.01
N SER A 46 -14.30 2.57 -5.69
CA SER A 46 -14.57 3.85 -6.36
C SER A 46 -13.89 3.96 -7.73
N GLY A 47 -12.65 3.47 -7.85
CA GLY A 47 -11.81 3.69 -9.03
C GLY A 47 -11.83 2.58 -10.07
N LEU A 48 -11.97 1.33 -9.65
CA LEU A 48 -11.88 0.16 -10.51
C LEU A 48 -13.16 -0.69 -10.56
N MET A 49 -14.27 -0.21 -9.97
CA MET A 49 -15.55 -0.92 -9.98
C MET A 49 -15.98 -1.28 -11.40
N GLY A 50 -16.38 -2.54 -11.59
CA GLY A 50 -16.79 -3.07 -12.89
C GLY A 50 -15.66 -3.34 -13.89
N LYS A 51 -14.41 -3.05 -13.54
CA LYS A 51 -13.22 -3.33 -14.35
C LYS A 51 -12.40 -4.49 -13.80
N VAL A 52 -12.45 -4.69 -12.50
CA VAL A 52 -11.84 -5.80 -11.79
C VAL A 52 -12.88 -6.52 -10.92
N ASN A 53 -12.62 -7.77 -10.56
CA ASN A 53 -13.42 -8.49 -9.58
C ASN A 53 -12.85 -8.22 -8.20
N VAL A 54 -13.46 -7.32 -7.43
CA VAL A 54 -13.01 -6.99 -6.07
C VAL A 54 -13.46 -8.07 -5.10
N ARG A 55 -12.52 -8.63 -4.32
CA ARG A 55 -12.80 -9.57 -3.24
C ARG A 55 -12.20 -9.07 -1.95
N THR A 56 -12.99 -9.07 -0.87
CA THR A 56 -12.57 -8.56 0.44
C THR A 56 -12.35 -9.68 1.43
N TYR A 57 -11.40 -9.49 2.35
CA TYR A 57 -11.05 -10.41 3.43
C TYR A 57 -11.02 -9.67 4.77
N LYS A 58 -11.20 -10.38 5.85
CA LYS A 58 -11.19 -9.77 7.19
C LYS A 58 -9.78 -9.36 7.62
N THR A 59 -8.78 -10.12 7.21
CA THR A 59 -7.38 -9.89 7.59
C THR A 59 -6.47 -9.84 6.37
N GLN A 60 -5.32 -9.18 6.50
CA GLN A 60 -4.27 -9.19 5.48
C GLN A 60 -3.66 -10.59 5.31
N ASP A 61 -3.58 -11.39 6.37
CA ASP A 61 -3.04 -12.75 6.30
C ASP A 61 -3.90 -13.67 5.42
N GLU A 62 -5.23 -13.54 5.47
CA GLU A 62 -6.13 -14.28 4.57
C GLU A 62 -5.90 -13.89 3.10
N VAL A 63 -5.69 -12.59 2.82
CA VAL A 63 -5.32 -12.11 1.47
C VAL A 63 -4.02 -12.73 1.03
N ASN A 64 -3.01 -12.72 1.88
CA ASN A 64 -1.67 -13.25 1.58
C ASN A 64 -1.70 -14.75 1.26
N LEU A 65 -2.43 -15.53 2.06
CA LEU A 65 -2.57 -16.97 1.84
C LEU A 65 -3.28 -17.30 0.51
N ASP A 66 -4.31 -16.55 0.14
CA ASP A 66 -5.02 -16.75 -1.12
C ASP A 66 -4.19 -16.30 -2.32
N LEU A 67 -3.37 -15.26 -2.16
CA LEU A 67 -2.45 -14.80 -3.19
C LEU A 67 -1.35 -15.83 -3.46
N GLU A 68 -0.72 -16.36 -2.41
CA GLU A 68 0.31 -17.40 -2.51
C GLU A 68 -0.22 -18.70 -3.13
N ALA A 69 -1.44 -19.06 -2.77
CA ALA A 69 -2.11 -20.24 -3.31
C ALA A 69 -2.64 -20.06 -4.75
N GLY A 70 -2.46 -18.88 -5.36
CA GLY A 70 -2.94 -18.58 -6.72
C GLY A 70 -4.46 -18.51 -6.87
N ARG A 71 -5.20 -18.35 -5.77
CA ARG A 71 -6.68 -18.24 -5.80
C ARG A 71 -7.16 -16.85 -6.16
N ILE A 72 -6.27 -15.88 -6.15
CA ILE A 72 -6.48 -14.49 -6.56
C ILE A 72 -5.31 -14.03 -7.42
N ASP A 73 -5.54 -13.05 -8.28
CA ASP A 73 -4.53 -12.58 -9.24
C ASP A 73 -3.62 -11.50 -8.65
N ALA A 74 -4.18 -10.65 -7.80
CA ALA A 74 -3.47 -9.53 -7.19
C ALA A 74 -4.11 -9.10 -5.86
N ALA A 75 -3.35 -8.36 -5.07
CA ALA A 75 -3.84 -7.74 -3.85
C ALA A 75 -3.37 -6.29 -3.75
N LEU A 76 -4.18 -5.42 -3.14
CA LEU A 76 -3.85 -4.03 -2.88
C LEU A 76 -3.75 -3.77 -1.39
N ALA A 77 -2.61 -3.29 -0.94
CA ALA A 77 -2.37 -2.86 0.44
C ALA A 77 -1.24 -1.84 0.51
N ALA A 78 -0.94 -1.34 1.71
CA ALA A 78 0.25 -0.52 1.92
C ALA A 78 1.52 -1.32 1.58
N ALA A 79 2.49 -0.69 0.89
CA ALA A 79 3.73 -1.36 0.48
C ALA A 79 4.45 -2.03 1.67
N VAL A 80 4.48 -1.35 2.83
CA VAL A 80 5.09 -1.89 4.06
C VAL A 80 4.45 -3.19 4.55
N ALA A 81 3.16 -3.41 4.30
CA ALA A 81 2.47 -4.65 4.68
C ALA A 81 2.89 -5.85 3.82
N PHE A 82 3.32 -5.61 2.59
CA PHE A 82 3.74 -6.66 1.67
C PHE A 82 5.25 -6.92 1.67
N THR A 83 6.09 -5.96 2.02
CA THR A 83 7.55 -6.12 1.95
C THR A 83 8.01 -7.33 2.76
N ASP A 84 7.64 -7.40 4.02
CA ASP A 84 8.01 -8.50 4.93
C ASP A 84 7.44 -9.85 4.46
N TYR A 85 6.21 -9.84 3.95
CA TYR A 85 5.59 -11.06 3.43
C TYR A 85 6.23 -11.54 2.12
N ALA A 86 6.53 -10.64 1.19
CA ALA A 86 7.17 -10.98 -0.07
C ALA A 86 8.55 -11.62 0.15
N GLU A 87 9.32 -11.14 1.13
CA GLU A 87 10.60 -11.74 1.51
C GLU A 87 10.42 -13.14 2.10
N LYS A 88 9.42 -13.34 2.96
CA LYS A 88 9.16 -14.61 3.66
C LYS A 88 8.53 -15.67 2.75
N SER A 89 7.77 -15.26 1.74
CA SER A 89 7.09 -16.18 0.80
C SER A 89 8.03 -16.87 -0.20
N GLY A 90 9.34 -16.65 -0.11
CA GLY A 90 10.31 -17.25 -1.02
C GLY A 90 10.17 -16.79 -2.47
N LYS A 91 9.68 -15.58 -2.69
CA LYS A 91 9.40 -14.97 -4.01
C LYS A 91 8.16 -15.53 -4.75
N ALA A 92 7.29 -16.26 -4.05
CA ALA A 92 5.99 -16.67 -4.61
C ALA A 92 5.09 -15.44 -4.88
N VAL A 93 5.31 -14.35 -4.13
CA VAL A 93 4.61 -13.07 -4.25
C VAL A 93 5.62 -11.96 -4.50
N VAL A 94 5.31 -11.04 -5.39
CA VAL A 94 6.16 -9.89 -5.71
C VAL A 94 5.39 -8.58 -5.51
N LEU A 95 6.07 -7.59 -4.94
CA LEU A 95 5.54 -6.23 -4.88
C LEU A 95 5.74 -5.56 -6.24
N THR A 96 4.65 -5.12 -6.84
CA THR A 96 4.66 -4.51 -8.18
C THR A 96 3.58 -3.42 -8.28
N GLY A 97 3.68 -2.59 -9.30
CA GLY A 97 2.70 -1.54 -9.55
C GLY A 97 3.17 -0.14 -9.15
N PRO A 98 2.38 0.89 -9.47
CA PRO A 98 2.70 2.26 -9.10
C PRO A 98 2.56 2.44 -7.59
N THR A 99 3.50 3.18 -6.99
CA THR A 99 3.29 3.76 -5.67
C THR A 99 2.59 5.10 -5.83
N PHE A 100 1.58 5.35 -5.01
CA PHE A 100 0.84 6.59 -5.06
C PHE A 100 0.35 6.99 -3.65
N ALA A 101 0.19 8.28 -3.47
CA ALA A 101 -0.33 8.91 -2.26
C ALA A 101 -1.24 10.08 -2.63
N GLY A 102 -1.89 10.69 -1.68
CA GLY A 102 -2.85 11.77 -1.92
C GLY A 102 -4.25 11.25 -2.29
N GLY A 103 -5.18 12.15 -2.58
CA GLY A 103 -6.56 11.79 -2.82
C GLY A 103 -7.15 10.98 -1.66
N ASP A 104 -7.76 9.84 -1.97
CA ASP A 104 -8.39 8.95 -0.98
C ASP A 104 -7.39 8.34 0.01
N PHE A 105 -6.09 8.31 -0.33
CA PHE A 105 -5.01 7.79 0.54
C PHE A 105 -4.46 8.84 1.50
N GLY A 106 -4.85 10.13 1.36
CA GLY A 106 -4.35 11.21 2.18
C GLY A 106 -2.85 11.48 1.98
N ASN A 107 -2.29 12.30 2.87
CA ASN A 107 -0.89 12.76 2.77
C ASN A 107 0.08 11.91 3.60
N GLY A 108 -0.33 10.73 4.01
CA GLY A 108 0.49 9.82 4.82
C GLY A 108 -0.22 9.31 6.08
N VAL A 109 0.58 8.72 6.97
CA VAL A 109 0.09 8.17 8.24
C VAL A 109 0.15 9.26 9.32
N GLY A 110 -0.95 9.42 10.05
CA GLY A 110 -1.06 10.40 11.13
C GLY A 110 -1.38 9.76 12.48
N VAL A 111 -1.12 10.51 13.54
CA VAL A 111 -1.48 10.14 14.91
C VAL A 111 -2.84 10.71 15.25
N GLY A 112 -3.79 9.85 15.66
CA GLY A 112 -5.11 10.28 16.12
C GLY A 112 -5.04 10.84 17.55
N ILE A 113 -5.43 12.11 17.73
CA ILE A 113 -5.42 12.81 19.02
C ILE A 113 -6.80 13.39 19.27
N ARG A 114 -7.26 13.38 20.53
CA ARG A 114 -8.52 14.02 20.89
C ARG A 114 -8.50 15.51 20.56
N LYS A 115 -9.58 16.03 20.01
CA LYS A 115 -9.68 17.45 19.60
C LYS A 115 -9.40 18.45 20.74
N SER A 116 -9.66 18.06 21.99
CA SER A 116 -9.40 18.85 23.18
C SER A 116 -7.92 18.92 23.58
N ASP A 117 -7.06 17.98 23.12
CA ASP A 117 -5.68 17.83 23.58
C ASP A 117 -4.70 18.62 22.71
N GLN A 118 -4.90 19.92 22.58
CA GLN A 118 -4.09 20.79 21.71
C GLN A 118 -2.60 20.79 22.09
N LYS A 119 -2.30 20.69 23.39
CA LYS A 119 -0.90 20.61 23.86
C LYS A 119 -0.24 19.35 23.31
N LEU A 120 -0.90 18.20 23.42
CA LEU A 120 -0.39 16.92 22.93
C LEU A 120 -0.21 16.93 21.40
N LEU A 121 -1.17 17.52 20.66
CA LEU A 121 -1.06 17.70 19.21
C LEU A 121 0.21 18.48 18.83
N ASN A 122 0.45 19.61 19.51
CA ASN A 122 1.60 20.45 19.22
C ASN A 122 2.92 19.74 19.60
N ASP A 123 2.94 18.96 20.68
CA ASP A 123 4.11 18.22 21.12
C ASP A 123 4.45 17.10 20.12
N PHE A 124 3.43 16.36 19.61
CA PHE A 124 3.62 15.34 18.57
C PHE A 124 4.12 15.95 17.26
N ASN A 125 3.49 17.01 16.77
CA ASN A 125 3.91 17.65 15.52
C ASN A 125 5.37 18.09 15.59
N ARG A 126 5.76 18.77 16.68
CA ARG A 126 7.15 19.21 16.89
C ARG A 126 8.13 18.02 16.95
N ALA A 127 7.75 16.91 17.59
CA ALA A 127 8.59 15.73 17.67
C ALA A 127 8.74 15.04 16.30
N ILE A 128 7.66 14.97 15.50
CA ILE A 128 7.67 14.42 14.15
C ILE A 128 8.55 15.28 13.23
N ASP A 129 8.38 16.62 13.27
CA ASP A 129 9.18 17.54 12.47
C ASP A 129 10.67 17.38 12.79
N LYS A 130 11.03 17.37 14.08
CA LYS A 130 12.39 17.12 14.52
C LYS A 130 12.94 15.78 14.04
N ALA A 131 12.18 14.70 14.16
CA ALA A 131 12.60 13.37 13.71
C ALA A 131 12.77 13.31 12.18
N ARG A 132 11.97 14.08 11.44
CA ARG A 132 12.12 14.22 9.98
C ARG A 132 13.40 14.99 9.64
N ASP A 133 13.61 16.14 10.26
CA ASP A 133 14.78 17.01 10.01
C ASP A 133 16.10 16.30 10.34
N GLU A 134 16.13 15.50 11.40
CA GLU A 134 17.28 14.67 11.79
C GLU A 134 17.43 13.39 10.95
N GLY A 135 16.52 13.13 9.99
CA GLY A 135 16.52 11.95 9.13
C GLY A 135 16.27 10.63 9.88
N ILE A 136 15.71 10.69 11.09
CA ILE A 136 15.44 9.50 11.91
C ILE A 136 14.38 8.65 11.25
N ILE A 137 13.31 9.28 10.74
CA ILE A 137 12.19 8.57 10.09
C ILE A 137 12.69 7.84 8.85
N SER A 138 13.46 8.49 7.99
CA SER A 138 14.05 7.89 6.79
C SER A 138 14.98 6.72 7.15
N LYS A 139 15.88 6.89 8.11
CA LYS A 139 16.77 5.80 8.58
C LYS A 139 16.00 4.58 9.10
N LEU A 140 14.93 4.81 9.85
CA LEU A 140 14.10 3.72 10.37
C LEU A 140 13.30 3.06 9.25
N ALA A 141 12.76 3.83 8.31
CA ALA A 141 12.04 3.30 7.16
C ALA A 141 12.94 2.38 6.32
N ILE A 142 14.14 2.84 5.96
CA ILE A 142 15.11 2.03 5.21
C ILE A 142 15.51 0.77 5.98
N LYS A 143 15.74 0.90 7.29
CA LYS A 143 16.12 -0.24 8.13
C LYS A 143 15.06 -1.33 8.19
N TRP A 144 13.79 -0.95 8.32
CA TRP A 144 12.71 -1.91 8.59
C TRP A 144 11.92 -2.32 7.36
N PHE A 145 11.87 -1.48 6.33
CA PHE A 145 11.08 -1.72 5.12
C PHE A 145 11.94 -1.87 3.85
N GLY A 146 13.26 -1.61 3.93
CA GLY A 146 14.15 -1.68 2.77
C GLY A 146 14.05 -0.49 1.81
N PHE A 147 13.17 0.48 2.06
CA PHE A 147 12.98 1.69 1.27
C PHE A 147 12.60 2.89 2.14
N ASP A 148 12.80 4.10 1.64
CA ASP A 148 12.41 5.33 2.35
C ASP A 148 10.90 5.56 2.21
N ALA A 149 10.17 5.38 3.31
CA ALA A 149 8.73 5.62 3.40
C ALA A 149 8.40 6.98 4.06
N SER A 150 9.37 7.88 4.19
CA SER A 150 9.22 9.18 4.87
C SER A 150 8.72 10.31 3.97
N MET A 151 8.50 10.04 2.69
CA MET A 151 8.06 11.02 1.70
C MET A 151 6.59 11.38 1.83
#